data_73171923ece0acb5898a68a765902240
#
_entry.id   73171923ece0acb5898a68a765902240
#
_cell.length_a   1.000
_cell.length_b   1.000
_cell.length_c   1.000
_cell.angle_alpha   90.00
_cell.angle_beta   90.00
_cell.angle_gamma   90.00
#
_symmetry.space_group_name_H-M   'P 1'
#
loop_
_entity.id
_entity.type
_entity.pdbx_description
1 polymer ?
#
loop_
_entity_poly.entity_id
_entity_poly.type
_entity_poly.pdbx_seq_one_letter_code
_entity_poly.pdbx_strand_id
1 'polypeptide(L)'
;MMNVAWFKNPDHVAYCKEEEILPKLSRELGINDLAQRVETAGFPPRERPELLVLHASSHHTSNTMALWEQTKARLGGDIVCTEIGLRNGTLSDCSGCPYTMCLHFGERGGCFYGGVMQEEVYPAMRRCAGVMMLCPNYNDALSANLTACVNRLTALFRQQRFYDKALFAIVVSGYSGGDIVARQLID
;
A
#
# COMPACT_ATOMS: atom_id res chain seq x y z
N MET A 1 8.38 -7.41 9.08
CA MET A 1 7.23 -8.36 9.19
C MET A 1 6.15 -7.86 8.25
N MET A 2 5.58 -8.74 7.42
CA MET A 2 4.59 -8.36 6.40
C MET A 2 3.20 -8.80 6.86
N ASN A 3 2.22 -7.91 6.80
CA ASN A 3 0.85 -8.16 7.19
C ASN A 3 -0.11 -7.71 6.09
N VAL A 4 -0.84 -8.65 5.50
CA VAL A 4 -1.82 -8.38 4.44
C VAL A 4 -3.21 -8.75 4.95
N ALA A 5 -4.13 -7.79 4.90
CA ALA A 5 -5.54 -8.03 5.14
C ALA A 5 -6.29 -8.10 3.81
N TRP A 6 -7.01 -9.19 3.59
CA TRP A 6 -7.82 -9.43 2.41
C TRP A 6 -9.31 -9.30 2.72
N PHE A 7 -10.03 -8.58 1.88
CA PHE A 7 -11.45 -8.35 2.04
C PHE A 7 -12.20 -8.64 0.74
N LYS A 8 -13.32 -9.35 0.83
CA LYS A 8 -14.26 -9.45 -0.30
C LYS A 8 -14.94 -8.11 -0.54
N ASN A 9 -15.15 -7.76 -1.80
CA ASN A 9 -15.88 -6.55 -2.16
C ASN A 9 -17.37 -6.72 -1.77
N PRO A 10 -17.93 -5.87 -0.91
CA PRO A 10 -19.31 -6.00 -0.44
C PRO A 10 -20.35 -5.83 -1.56
N ASP A 11 -20.02 -5.11 -2.65
CA ASP A 11 -20.96 -4.89 -3.76
C ASP A 11 -21.26 -6.17 -4.56
N HIS A 12 -20.39 -7.18 -4.49
CA HIS A 12 -20.55 -8.48 -5.13
C HIS A 12 -21.16 -9.56 -4.22
N VAL A 13 -21.33 -9.29 -2.95
CA VAL A 13 -21.91 -10.22 -1.97
C VAL A 13 -23.46 -10.23 -2.01
N ALA A 14 -24.07 -9.31 -2.76
CA ALA A 14 -25.54 -9.16 -2.84
C ALA A 14 -26.31 -10.35 -3.43
N TYR A 15 -25.62 -11.40 -3.91
CA TYR A 15 -26.27 -12.56 -4.53
C TYR A 15 -26.48 -13.76 -3.60
N CYS A 16 -25.97 -13.76 -2.36
CA CYS A 16 -26.12 -14.88 -1.42
C CYS A 16 -26.78 -14.43 -0.14
N LYS A 17 -28.06 -14.75 0.02
CA LYS A 17 -28.86 -14.39 1.21
C LYS A 17 -28.32 -14.93 2.55
N GLU A 18 -27.51 -15.96 2.54
CA GLU A 18 -26.89 -16.53 3.74
C GLU A 18 -25.57 -15.82 4.15
N GLU A 19 -25.06 -14.92 3.32
CA GLU A 19 -23.77 -14.26 3.53
C GLU A 19 -23.87 -12.82 4.07
N GLU A 20 -25.06 -12.31 4.42
CA GLU A 20 -25.19 -10.91 4.86
C GLU A 20 -24.53 -10.63 6.22
N ILE A 21 -24.48 -11.60 7.11
CA ILE A 21 -23.93 -11.42 8.46
C ILE A 21 -22.42 -11.75 8.51
N LEU A 22 -22.01 -12.86 7.90
CA LEU A 22 -20.63 -13.32 7.92
C LEU A 22 -19.64 -12.36 7.24
N PRO A 23 -19.93 -11.78 6.06
CA PRO A 23 -19.05 -10.81 5.44
C PRO A 23 -18.88 -9.53 6.25
N LYS A 24 -19.95 -9.05 6.89
CA LYS A 24 -19.90 -7.85 7.73
C LYS A 24 -19.05 -8.09 8.97
N LEU A 25 -19.27 -9.21 9.66
CA LEU A 25 -18.51 -9.59 10.84
C LEU A 25 -17.03 -9.85 10.48
N SER A 26 -16.76 -10.57 9.40
CA SER A 26 -15.41 -10.81 8.90
C SER A 26 -14.70 -9.51 8.53
N ARG A 27 -15.39 -8.55 7.94
CA ARG A 27 -14.87 -7.22 7.62
C ARG A 27 -14.47 -6.45 8.88
N GLU A 28 -15.36 -6.39 9.88
CA GLU A 28 -15.08 -5.67 11.14
C GLU A 28 -13.93 -6.31 11.91
N LEU A 29 -13.89 -7.63 11.99
CA LEU A 29 -12.79 -8.38 12.63
C LEU A 29 -11.47 -8.14 11.90
N GLY A 30 -11.46 -8.18 10.56
CA GLY A 30 -10.26 -7.95 9.77
C GLY A 30 -9.73 -6.52 9.90
N ILE A 31 -10.61 -5.52 9.97
CA ILE A 31 -10.22 -4.12 10.19
C ILE A 31 -9.62 -3.93 11.58
N ASN A 32 -10.22 -4.51 12.61
CA ASN A 32 -9.71 -4.42 13.98
C ASN A 32 -8.37 -5.14 14.12
N ASP A 33 -8.22 -6.33 13.55
CA ASP A 33 -6.95 -7.08 13.52
C ASP A 33 -5.85 -6.29 12.81
N LEU A 34 -6.15 -5.71 11.64
CA LEU A 34 -5.18 -4.90 10.91
C LEU A 34 -4.76 -3.65 11.71
N ALA A 35 -5.71 -2.93 12.30
CA ALA A 35 -5.40 -1.77 13.12
C ALA A 35 -4.49 -2.15 14.31
N GLN A 36 -4.82 -3.24 15.02
CA GLN A 36 -4.01 -3.76 16.11
C GLN A 36 -2.60 -4.16 15.64
N ARG A 37 -2.48 -4.79 14.47
CA ARG A 37 -1.16 -5.16 13.91
C ARG A 37 -0.32 -3.95 13.55
N VAL A 38 -0.92 -2.88 13.05
CA VAL A 38 -0.21 -1.62 12.79
C VAL A 38 0.31 -1.03 14.09
N GLU A 39 -0.52 -0.97 15.13
CA GLU A 39 -0.13 -0.43 16.44
C GLU A 39 0.94 -1.28 17.14
N THR A 40 0.87 -2.59 17.01
CA THR A 40 1.80 -3.54 17.68
C THR A 40 3.02 -3.92 16.83
N ALA A 41 3.17 -3.37 15.64
CA ALA A 41 4.25 -3.74 14.71
C ALA A 41 5.68 -3.46 15.22
N GLY A 42 5.80 -2.86 16.41
CA GLY A 42 7.10 -2.59 17.02
C GLY A 42 7.93 -1.69 16.11
N PHE A 43 7.36 -0.61 15.61
CA PHE A 43 8.11 0.39 14.87
C PHE A 43 9.36 0.79 15.66
N PRO A 44 10.51 1.00 14.98
CA PRO A 44 11.69 1.51 15.65
C PRO A 44 11.29 2.71 16.52
N PRO A 45 11.85 2.86 17.73
CA PRO A 45 11.43 3.91 18.67
C PRO A 45 11.59 5.28 18.02
N ARG A 46 10.49 5.82 17.59
CA ARG A 46 10.33 7.20 17.09
C ARG A 46 9.26 7.85 17.95
N GLU A 47 9.45 9.12 18.27
CA GLU A 47 8.46 9.87 19.06
C GLU A 47 7.07 9.84 18.43
N ARG A 48 7.00 9.78 17.07
CA ARG A 48 5.76 9.60 16.30
C ARG A 48 6.05 8.73 15.07
N PRO A 49 5.59 7.48 15.05
CA PRO A 49 5.76 6.63 13.87
C PRO A 49 4.91 7.17 12.70
N GLU A 50 5.53 7.29 11.53
CA GLU A 50 4.85 7.69 10.29
C GLU A 50 4.49 6.43 9.49
N LEU A 51 3.22 6.30 9.12
CA LEU A 51 2.71 5.28 8.21
C LEU A 51 2.49 5.91 6.84
N LEU A 52 3.25 5.48 5.84
CA LEU A 52 3.05 5.88 4.45
C LEU A 52 1.94 5.04 3.83
N VAL A 53 0.92 5.68 3.29
CA VAL A 53 -0.21 5.01 2.65
C VAL A 53 -0.17 5.27 1.15
N LEU A 54 -0.05 4.21 0.35
CA LEU A 54 0.02 4.27 -1.10
C LEU A 54 -1.24 3.70 -1.73
N HIS A 55 -1.88 4.47 -2.61
CA HIS A 55 -3.07 4.03 -3.33
C HIS A 55 -3.13 4.60 -4.75
N ALA A 56 -3.83 3.90 -5.65
CA ALA A 56 -4.10 4.35 -7.01
C ALA A 56 -5.59 4.64 -7.27
N SER A 57 -6.41 4.65 -6.22
CA SER A 57 -7.87 4.73 -6.29
C SER A 57 -8.38 6.17 -6.21
N SER A 58 -9.54 6.44 -6.81
CA SER A 58 -10.29 7.69 -6.57
C SER A 58 -11.15 7.57 -5.31
N HIS A 59 -11.24 8.64 -4.52
CA HIS A 59 -11.93 8.61 -3.22
C HIS A 59 -13.42 8.25 -3.28
N HIS A 60 -14.14 8.61 -4.34
CA HIS A 60 -15.61 8.53 -4.36
C HIS A 60 -16.22 7.14 -4.57
N THR A 61 -15.46 6.18 -5.08
CA THR A 61 -15.99 4.86 -5.47
C THR A 61 -15.14 3.68 -5.01
N SER A 62 -14.11 3.93 -4.21
CA SER A 62 -13.12 2.92 -3.87
C SER A 62 -13.45 2.24 -2.54
N ASN A 63 -13.78 0.94 -2.60
CA ASN A 63 -13.93 0.12 -1.41
C ASN A 63 -12.63 -0.04 -0.61
N THR A 64 -11.47 -0.01 -1.27
CA THR A 64 -10.17 -0.01 -0.59
C THR A 64 -9.97 1.25 0.25
N MET A 65 -10.35 2.42 -0.28
CA MET A 65 -10.31 3.66 0.48
C MET A 65 -11.30 3.65 1.65
N ALA A 66 -12.52 3.18 1.43
CA ALA A 66 -13.51 3.07 2.51
C ALA A 66 -13.04 2.16 3.66
N LEU A 67 -12.36 1.07 3.35
CA LEU A 67 -11.76 0.19 4.36
C LEU A 67 -10.57 0.84 5.05
N TRP A 68 -9.76 1.58 4.31
CA TRP A 68 -8.66 2.35 4.87
C TRP A 68 -9.17 3.40 5.87
N GLU A 69 -10.17 4.19 5.51
CA GLU A 69 -10.74 5.19 6.44
C GLU A 69 -11.28 4.56 7.73
N GLN A 70 -11.92 3.39 7.62
CA GLN A 70 -12.36 2.64 8.80
C GLN A 70 -11.19 2.11 9.64
N THR A 71 -10.11 1.68 9.00
CA THR A 71 -8.87 1.25 9.69
C THR A 71 -8.22 2.45 10.38
N LYS A 72 -8.04 3.54 9.65
CA LYS A 72 -7.43 4.79 10.14
C LYS A 72 -8.17 5.35 11.36
N ALA A 73 -9.50 5.30 11.34
CA ALA A 73 -10.32 5.73 12.48
C ALA A 73 -10.13 4.89 13.76
N ARG A 74 -9.49 3.72 13.66
CA ARG A 74 -9.18 2.83 14.79
C ARG A 74 -7.70 2.89 15.22
N LEU A 75 -6.85 3.55 14.45
CA LEU A 75 -5.44 3.76 14.83
C LEU A 75 -5.36 4.77 15.96
N GLY A 76 -4.46 4.55 16.89
CA GLY A 76 -4.14 5.51 17.96
C GLY A 76 -3.63 6.84 17.42
N GLY A 77 -3.89 7.92 18.13
CA GLY A 77 -3.56 9.29 17.71
C GLY A 77 -2.05 9.58 17.57
N ASP A 78 -1.19 8.65 17.99
CA ASP A 78 0.27 8.81 17.91
C ASP A 78 0.85 8.40 16.54
N ILE A 79 0.06 7.73 15.70
CA ILE A 79 0.49 7.31 14.35
C ILE A 79 0.15 8.40 13.34
N VAL A 80 1.17 8.94 12.69
CA VAL A 80 1.02 9.94 11.62
C VAL A 80 0.84 9.21 10.29
N CYS A 81 -0.30 9.41 9.61
CA CYS A 81 -0.57 8.82 8.30
C CYS A 81 -0.31 9.84 7.18
N THR A 82 0.63 9.51 6.28
CA THR A 82 0.90 10.28 5.06
C THR A 82 0.32 9.52 3.86
N GLU A 83 -0.72 10.06 3.24
CA GLU A 83 -1.41 9.42 2.11
C GLU A 83 -0.93 10.02 0.78
N ILE A 84 -0.50 9.15 -0.15
CA ILE A 84 -0.04 9.55 -1.48
C ILE A 84 -0.85 8.79 -2.54
N GLY A 85 -1.55 9.56 -3.38
CA GLY A 85 -2.35 9.05 -4.49
C GLY A 85 -1.51 8.90 -5.76
N LEU A 86 -1.26 7.68 -6.16
CA LEU A 86 -0.53 7.32 -7.39
C LEU A 86 -1.50 7.27 -8.58
N ARG A 87 -1.96 8.44 -9.03
CA ARG A 87 -2.98 8.52 -10.08
C ARG A 87 -2.38 8.42 -11.47
N ASN A 88 -3.21 8.04 -12.44
CA ASN A 88 -2.85 8.07 -13.85
C ASN A 88 -2.39 9.46 -14.28
N GLY A 89 -1.30 9.54 -15.04
CA GLY A 89 -0.70 10.78 -15.50
C GLY A 89 0.30 11.44 -14.54
N THR A 90 0.33 11.04 -13.26
CA THR A 90 1.31 11.56 -12.29
C THR A 90 2.50 10.62 -12.08
N LEU A 91 2.33 9.37 -12.49
CA LEU A 91 3.32 8.31 -12.34
C LEU A 91 3.55 7.60 -13.66
N SER A 92 4.79 7.57 -14.11
CA SER A 92 5.27 6.67 -15.19
C SER A 92 5.95 5.46 -14.59
N ASP A 93 5.87 4.30 -15.27
CA ASP A 93 6.60 3.10 -14.88
C ASP A 93 8.12 3.25 -15.06
N CYS A 94 8.86 2.28 -14.58
CA CYS A 94 10.28 2.15 -14.82
C CYS A 94 10.56 1.89 -16.30
N SER A 95 11.34 2.75 -16.96
CA SER A 95 11.63 2.63 -18.40
C SER A 95 12.79 1.68 -18.71
N GLY A 96 13.31 0.94 -17.73
CA GLY A 96 14.41 0.00 -17.96
C GLY A 96 15.72 0.67 -18.44
N CYS A 97 16.08 1.79 -17.82
CA CYS A 97 17.31 2.51 -18.17
C CYS A 97 18.56 1.62 -18.11
N PRO A 98 19.62 1.90 -18.89
CA PRO A 98 20.90 1.26 -18.70
C PRO A 98 21.35 1.29 -17.23
N TYR A 99 21.94 0.22 -16.76
CA TYR A 99 22.32 0.07 -15.34
C TYR A 99 23.14 1.26 -14.82
N THR A 100 24.11 1.72 -15.62
CA THR A 100 24.97 2.86 -15.26
C THR A 100 24.19 4.15 -15.06
N MET A 101 23.17 4.40 -15.88
CA MET A 101 22.27 5.54 -15.76
C MET A 101 21.40 5.43 -14.51
N CYS A 102 20.80 4.25 -14.29
CA CYS A 102 19.99 3.99 -13.10
C CYS A 102 20.82 4.15 -11.82
N LEU A 103 22.05 3.65 -11.81
CA LEU A 103 22.98 3.78 -10.69
C LEU A 103 23.32 5.25 -10.43
N HIS A 104 23.67 6.01 -11.48
CA HIS A 104 24.02 7.43 -11.37
C HIS A 104 22.95 8.28 -10.67
N PHE A 105 21.68 8.11 -11.05
CA PHE A 105 20.58 8.82 -10.41
C PHE A 105 20.22 8.24 -9.05
N GLY A 106 20.23 6.91 -8.90
CA GLY A 106 19.91 6.23 -7.65
C GLY A 106 20.88 6.58 -6.52
N GLU A 107 22.19 6.65 -6.79
CA GLU A 107 23.20 7.08 -5.81
C GLU A 107 23.01 8.52 -5.34
N ARG A 108 22.30 9.34 -6.12
CA ARG A 108 21.92 10.72 -5.77
C ARG A 108 20.52 10.82 -5.15
N GLY A 109 19.93 9.69 -4.85
CA GLY A 109 18.62 9.62 -4.17
C GLY A 109 17.43 9.87 -5.06
N GLY A 110 17.60 9.73 -6.38
CA GLY A 110 16.53 10.04 -7.31
C GLY A 110 16.41 9.08 -8.49
N CYS A 111 15.46 9.38 -9.37
CA CYS A 111 15.26 8.72 -10.64
C CYS A 111 15.14 9.79 -11.72
N PHE A 112 15.72 9.58 -12.89
CA PHE A 112 15.68 10.52 -14.02
C PHE A 112 14.26 11.00 -14.37
N TYR A 113 13.28 10.11 -14.23
CA TYR A 113 11.88 10.40 -14.60
C TYR A 113 11.12 11.23 -13.57
N GLY A 114 11.71 11.59 -12.42
CA GLY A 114 11.14 12.53 -11.46
C GLY A 114 9.69 12.21 -11.04
N GLY A 115 8.85 13.26 -11.00
CA GLY A 115 7.42 13.21 -10.71
C GLY A 115 7.13 12.79 -9.26
N VAL A 116 5.90 12.36 -9.00
CA VAL A 116 5.39 11.99 -7.67
C VAL A 116 6.33 11.04 -6.89
N MET A 117 7.04 10.16 -7.60
CA MET A 117 8.01 9.26 -6.96
C MET A 117 9.12 10.03 -6.26
N GLN A 118 9.70 11.01 -6.93
CA GLN A 118 10.83 11.77 -6.39
C GLN A 118 10.38 12.89 -5.46
N GLU A 119 9.25 13.51 -5.75
CA GLU A 119 8.75 14.68 -5.03
C GLU A 119 8.05 14.30 -3.73
N GLU A 120 7.34 13.16 -3.70
CA GLU A 120 6.51 12.75 -2.56
C GLU A 120 6.91 11.37 -2.01
N VAL A 121 6.95 10.32 -2.87
CA VAL A 121 7.10 8.93 -2.39
C VAL A 121 8.48 8.70 -1.77
N TYR A 122 9.57 9.10 -2.41
CA TYR A 122 10.91 8.86 -1.87
C TYR A 122 11.16 9.58 -0.54
N PRO A 123 10.79 10.87 -0.38
CA PRO A 123 10.89 11.54 0.91
C PRO A 123 10.05 10.88 2.00
N ALA A 124 8.80 10.50 1.70
CA ALA A 124 7.93 9.81 2.64
C ALA A 124 8.46 8.42 3.00
N MET A 125 8.92 7.64 2.00
CA MET A 125 9.52 6.31 2.21
C MET A 125 10.76 6.37 3.10
N ARG A 126 11.57 7.42 3.02
CA ARG A 126 12.73 7.59 3.91
C ARG A 126 12.32 7.81 5.35
N ARG A 127 11.23 8.55 5.59
CA ARG A 127 10.78 8.92 6.93
C ARG A 127 9.93 7.85 7.59
N CYS A 128 9.10 7.14 6.83
CA CYS A 128 8.10 6.24 7.38
C CYS A 128 8.71 5.08 8.17
N ALA A 129 7.97 4.62 9.18
CA ALA A 129 8.25 3.39 9.92
C ALA A 129 7.52 2.19 9.29
N GLY A 130 6.42 2.43 8.60
CA GLY A 130 5.64 1.41 7.91
C GLY A 130 5.04 1.92 6.60
N VAL A 131 4.69 0.98 5.73
CA VAL A 131 4.02 1.24 4.45
C VAL A 131 2.72 0.48 4.42
N MET A 132 1.62 1.15 4.11
CA MET A 132 0.31 0.57 3.85
C MET A 132 0.01 0.67 2.36
N MET A 133 -0.24 -0.45 1.69
CA MET A 133 -0.61 -0.50 0.29
C MET A 133 -2.11 -0.81 0.15
N LEU A 134 -2.85 0.05 -0.55
CA LEU A 134 -4.27 -0.14 -0.81
C LEU A 134 -4.45 -0.73 -2.21
N CYS A 135 -4.74 -2.03 -2.27
CA CYS A 135 -4.66 -2.85 -3.47
C CYS A 135 -6.03 -3.37 -3.92
N PRO A 136 -6.74 -2.65 -4.79
CA PRO A 136 -7.88 -3.25 -5.47
C PRO A 136 -7.38 -4.35 -6.42
N ASN A 137 -8.10 -5.48 -6.44
CA ASN A 137 -7.81 -6.55 -7.38
C ASN A 137 -8.44 -6.24 -8.74
N TYR A 138 -7.61 -6.10 -9.76
CA TYR A 138 -8.00 -6.03 -11.16
C TYR A 138 -7.30 -7.15 -11.94
N ASN A 139 -8.04 -8.18 -12.35
CA ASN A 139 -7.50 -9.31 -13.10
C ASN A 139 -6.33 -10.03 -12.38
N ASP A 140 -6.50 -10.30 -11.10
CA ASP A 140 -5.55 -11.03 -10.26
C ASP A 140 -4.14 -10.43 -10.22
N ALA A 141 -4.06 -9.10 -10.33
CA ALA A 141 -2.81 -8.36 -10.32
C ALA A 141 -2.91 -7.07 -9.50
N LEU A 142 -1.77 -6.59 -9.03
CA LEU A 142 -1.63 -5.23 -8.52
C LEU A 142 -2.01 -4.22 -9.61
N SER A 143 -2.59 -3.11 -9.23
CA SER A 143 -2.84 -2.03 -10.19
C SER A 143 -1.52 -1.56 -10.82
N ALA A 144 -1.58 -1.16 -12.10
CA ALA A 144 -0.41 -0.74 -12.86
C ALA A 144 0.41 0.36 -12.14
N ASN A 145 -0.26 1.29 -11.50
CA ASN A 145 0.41 2.39 -10.80
C ASN A 145 1.11 1.93 -9.51
N LEU A 146 0.54 0.98 -8.76
CA LEU A 146 1.23 0.39 -7.62
C LEU A 146 2.44 -0.43 -8.07
N THR A 147 2.31 -1.19 -9.15
CA THR A 147 3.43 -1.91 -9.77
C THR A 147 4.51 -0.95 -10.23
N ALA A 148 4.15 0.13 -10.92
CA ALA A 148 5.09 1.16 -11.35
C ALA A 148 5.82 1.82 -10.15
N CYS A 149 5.10 2.06 -9.05
CA CYS A 149 5.70 2.55 -7.82
C CYS A 149 6.75 1.57 -7.28
N VAL A 150 6.40 0.28 -7.14
CA VAL A 150 7.34 -0.76 -6.68
C VAL A 150 8.55 -0.84 -7.58
N ASN A 151 8.37 -0.90 -8.91
CA ASN A 151 9.46 -0.92 -9.88
C ASN A 151 10.43 0.26 -9.69
N ARG A 152 9.90 1.45 -9.44
CA ARG A 152 10.70 2.66 -9.29
C ARG A 152 11.35 2.81 -7.92
N LEU A 153 10.92 2.07 -6.89
CA LEU A 153 11.63 2.02 -5.60
C LEU A 153 13.05 1.48 -5.74
N THR A 154 13.38 0.81 -6.86
CA THR A 154 14.76 0.37 -7.17
C THR A 154 15.77 1.51 -7.05
N ALA A 155 15.43 2.73 -7.45
CA ALA A 155 16.31 3.88 -7.34
C ALA A 155 16.62 4.21 -5.86
N LEU A 156 15.59 4.19 -5.01
CA LEU A 156 15.75 4.45 -3.58
C LEU A 156 16.49 3.30 -2.88
N PHE A 157 16.26 2.06 -3.30
CA PHE A 157 16.92 0.88 -2.75
C PHE A 157 18.45 0.88 -2.95
N ARG A 158 18.98 1.69 -3.88
CA ARG A 158 20.42 1.91 -4.05
C ARG A 158 21.07 2.58 -2.85
N GLN A 159 20.31 3.41 -2.13
CA GLN A 159 20.80 4.16 -0.97
C GLN A 159 20.34 3.57 0.36
N GLN A 160 19.13 3.02 0.41
CA GLN A 160 18.48 2.60 1.64
C GLN A 160 17.87 1.21 1.49
N ARG A 161 18.12 0.35 2.46
CA ARG A 161 17.39 -0.91 2.62
C ARG A 161 16.11 -0.66 3.41
N PHE A 162 15.07 -1.48 3.19
CA PHE A 162 13.76 -1.31 3.82
C PHE A 162 13.51 -2.30 4.97
N TYR A 163 14.58 -2.88 5.52
CA TYR A 163 14.47 -3.88 6.61
C TYR A 163 13.93 -3.32 7.93
N ASP A 164 14.01 -1.99 8.08
CA ASP A 164 13.50 -1.23 9.22
C ASP A 164 12.01 -0.87 9.10
N LYS A 165 11.34 -1.30 8.03
CA LYS A 165 9.95 -0.92 7.74
C LYS A 165 9.02 -2.11 7.80
N ALA A 166 7.84 -1.90 8.42
CA ALA A 166 6.73 -2.85 8.33
C ALA A 166 5.94 -2.61 7.03
N LEU A 167 5.51 -3.68 6.36
CA LEU A 167 4.60 -3.59 5.22
C LEU A 167 3.23 -4.13 5.61
N PHE A 168 2.21 -3.35 5.31
CA PHE A 168 0.81 -3.69 5.46
C PHE A 168 0.09 -3.53 4.12
N ALA A 169 -0.99 -4.27 3.91
CA ALA A 169 -1.83 -4.09 2.75
C ALA A 169 -3.31 -4.34 3.05
N ILE A 170 -4.16 -3.60 2.34
CA ILE A 170 -5.58 -3.88 2.20
C ILE A 170 -5.80 -4.34 0.78
N VAL A 171 -6.14 -5.61 0.60
CA VAL A 171 -6.46 -6.19 -0.71
C VAL A 171 -7.97 -6.38 -0.81
N VAL A 172 -8.60 -5.79 -1.82
CA VAL A 172 -10.05 -5.93 -2.07
C VAL A 172 -10.27 -6.62 -3.39
N SER A 173 -10.99 -7.74 -3.35
CA SER A 173 -11.35 -8.52 -4.54
C SER A 173 -12.85 -8.72 -4.62
N GLY A 174 -13.41 -8.59 -5.83
CA GLY A 174 -14.83 -8.87 -6.09
C GLY A 174 -15.15 -10.37 -6.17
N TYR A 175 -14.17 -11.14 -6.61
CA TYR A 175 -14.30 -12.58 -6.83
C TYR A 175 -13.13 -13.34 -6.19
N SER A 176 -12.46 -14.20 -6.97
CA SER A 176 -11.22 -14.85 -6.61
C SER A 176 -10.01 -13.92 -6.82
N GLY A 177 -8.80 -14.41 -6.54
CA GLY A 177 -7.55 -13.75 -6.91
C GLY A 177 -7.01 -12.72 -5.91
N GLY A 178 -7.71 -12.44 -4.82
CA GLY A 178 -7.18 -11.58 -3.77
C GLY A 178 -5.93 -12.16 -3.09
N ASP A 179 -5.85 -13.47 -2.99
CA ASP A 179 -4.66 -14.20 -2.53
C ASP A 179 -3.48 -14.08 -3.52
N ILE A 180 -3.76 -14.03 -4.83
CA ILE A 180 -2.74 -13.82 -5.86
C ILE A 180 -2.14 -12.43 -5.74
N VAL A 181 -2.98 -11.40 -5.58
CA VAL A 181 -2.51 -10.03 -5.34
C VAL A 181 -1.71 -9.94 -4.02
N ALA A 182 -2.17 -10.60 -2.96
CA ALA A 182 -1.46 -10.64 -1.70
C ALA A 182 -0.07 -11.28 -1.83
N ARG A 183 0.05 -12.37 -2.59
CA ARG A 183 1.35 -13.02 -2.88
C ARG A 183 2.31 -12.10 -3.62
N GLN A 184 1.84 -11.32 -4.59
CA GLN A 184 2.69 -10.34 -5.29
C GLN A 184 3.32 -9.28 -4.37
N LEU A 185 2.77 -9.09 -3.17
CA LEU A 185 3.33 -8.20 -2.16
C LEU A 185 4.28 -8.91 -1.19
N ILE A 186 4.17 -10.25 -1.08
CA ILE A 186 4.90 -11.05 -0.11
C ILE A 186 6.19 -11.63 -0.72
N ASP A 187 6.15 -12.01 -1.99
CA ASP A 187 7.26 -12.59 -2.73
C ASP A 187 8.21 -11.52 -3.26
#